data_e2e8b052be9a03026605952d0be9619b
#
_entry.id   e2e8b052be9a03026605952d0be9619b
#
_cell.length_a   1.000
_cell.length_b   1.000
_cell.length_c   1.000
_cell.angle_alpha   90.00
_cell.angle_beta   90.00
_cell.angle_gamma   90.00
#
_symmetry.space_group_name_H-M   'P 1'
#
loop_
_entity.id
_entity.type
_entity.pdbx_description
1 polymer ?
#
loop_
_entity_poly.entity_id
_entity_poly.type
_entity_poly.pdbx_seq_one_letter_code
_entity_poly.pdbx_strand_id
1 'polypeptide(L)'
;MGLIKQLFTNCACPQGRMGRAMLKFMNLCHAPLTNWGLKLVNIQDGWTMLDIGCGGGATLQRLLKRSKDAQVYGIDISEESVAKAKKVNEEVLDKQVFDTQGSAEKQPYEDGKFDLVTAVETVYFWPNLPNCLQEVRRVLKSGGKFAIMVEVVDGDSMWTNVVEGMTAYSPEELKTMLDDAGFTQTEIHRMKPSNATIIGIKG
;
A
#
# COMPACT_ATOMS: atom_id res chain seq x y z
N MET A 1 -18.65 17.01 -16.31
CA MET A 1 -17.69 16.77 -15.23
C MET A 1 -16.34 17.32 -15.69
N GLY A 2 -15.75 18.30 -14.99
CA GLY A 2 -14.55 18.98 -15.51
C GLY A 2 -13.33 18.07 -15.58
N LEU A 3 -12.44 18.32 -16.54
CA LEU A 3 -11.20 17.54 -16.79
C LEU A 3 -10.37 17.35 -15.50
N ILE A 4 -10.35 18.38 -14.66
CA ILE A 4 -9.66 18.38 -13.36
C ILE A 4 -10.26 17.34 -12.42
N LYS A 5 -11.60 17.27 -12.26
CA LYS A 5 -12.26 16.28 -11.40
C LYS A 5 -11.96 14.86 -11.87
N GLN A 6 -11.92 14.62 -13.18
CA GLN A 6 -11.58 13.31 -13.76
C GLN A 6 -10.09 12.93 -13.51
N LEU A 7 -9.20 13.91 -13.49
CA LEU A 7 -7.79 13.69 -13.17
C LEU A 7 -7.61 13.22 -11.72
N PHE A 8 -8.32 13.83 -10.78
CA PHE A 8 -8.24 13.50 -9.36
C PHE A 8 -8.95 12.18 -9.01
N THR A 9 -10.08 11.85 -9.66
CA THR A 9 -10.72 10.54 -9.52
C THR A 9 -9.77 9.40 -9.95
N ASN A 10 -8.91 9.64 -10.94
CA ASN A 10 -7.89 8.69 -11.37
C ASN A 10 -6.73 8.51 -10.37
N CYS A 11 -6.60 9.33 -9.33
CA CYS A 11 -5.65 9.07 -8.24
C CYS A 11 -6.13 7.94 -7.32
N ALA A 12 -7.43 7.91 -7.02
CA ALA A 12 -8.04 6.90 -6.15
C ALA A 12 -8.33 5.58 -6.90
N CYS A 13 -8.86 5.67 -8.13
CA CYS A 13 -9.22 4.51 -8.94
C CYS A 13 -8.90 4.79 -10.43
N PRO A 14 -7.68 4.49 -10.87
CA PRO A 14 -7.22 4.78 -12.23
C PRO A 14 -8.03 4.03 -13.29
N GLN A 15 -8.53 4.77 -14.31
CA GLN A 15 -9.30 4.20 -15.42
C GLN A 15 -8.84 4.74 -16.77
N GLY A 16 -8.90 3.91 -17.81
CA GLY A 16 -8.62 4.26 -19.20
C GLY A 16 -7.18 4.68 -19.46
N ARG A 17 -6.93 5.31 -20.61
CA ARG A 17 -5.58 5.74 -21.03
C ARG A 17 -4.96 6.76 -20.07
N MET A 18 -5.78 7.65 -19.51
CA MET A 18 -5.36 8.67 -18.57
C MET A 18 -4.98 8.06 -17.21
N GLY A 19 -5.75 7.09 -16.72
CA GLY A 19 -5.42 6.32 -15.50
C GLY A 19 -4.09 5.58 -15.64
N ARG A 20 -3.81 4.98 -16.80
CA ARG A 20 -2.50 4.34 -17.05
C ARG A 20 -1.32 5.30 -17.03
N ALA A 21 -1.51 6.53 -17.54
CA ALA A 21 -0.48 7.57 -17.47
C ALA A 21 -0.28 8.04 -16.00
N MET A 22 -1.38 8.21 -15.26
CA MET A 22 -1.37 8.57 -13.84
C MET A 22 -0.62 7.52 -13.01
N LEU A 23 -0.88 6.22 -13.21
CA LEU A 23 -0.15 5.13 -12.52
C LEU A 23 1.37 5.18 -12.75
N LYS A 24 1.82 5.55 -13.95
CA LYS A 24 3.27 5.72 -14.23
C LYS A 24 3.84 6.89 -13.45
N PHE A 25 3.13 8.01 -13.45
CA PHE A 25 3.55 9.22 -12.74
C PHE A 25 3.61 8.98 -11.22
N MET A 26 2.56 8.40 -10.63
CA MET A 26 2.50 8.05 -9.21
C MET A 26 3.65 7.12 -8.81
N ASN A 27 3.90 6.07 -9.58
CA ASN A 27 5.00 5.14 -9.33
C ASN A 27 6.38 5.81 -9.33
N LEU A 28 6.57 6.85 -10.13
CA LEU A 28 7.81 7.62 -10.16
C LEU A 28 7.92 8.56 -8.95
N CYS A 29 6.85 9.29 -8.63
CA CYS A 29 6.81 10.24 -7.51
C CYS A 29 6.97 9.53 -6.15
N HIS A 30 6.31 8.38 -5.96
CA HIS A 30 6.36 7.64 -4.69
C HIS A 30 7.61 6.75 -4.53
N ALA A 31 8.41 6.58 -5.61
CA ALA A 31 9.60 5.72 -5.58
C ALA A 31 10.61 6.06 -4.47
N PRO A 32 10.95 7.34 -4.18
CA PRO A 32 11.88 7.70 -3.12
C PRO A 32 11.37 7.28 -1.75
N LEU A 33 10.10 7.59 -1.43
CA LEU A 33 9.45 7.22 -0.18
C LEU A 33 9.37 5.69 -0.01
N THR A 34 8.88 4.99 -1.04
CA THR A 34 8.78 3.52 -1.03
C THR A 34 10.14 2.87 -0.79
N ASN A 35 11.18 3.30 -1.53
CA ASN A 35 12.51 2.72 -1.39
C ASN A 35 13.13 2.97 -0.02
N TRP A 36 12.88 4.14 0.56
CA TRP A 36 13.35 4.48 1.88
C TRP A 36 12.60 3.68 2.96
N GLY A 37 11.26 3.66 2.93
CA GLY A 37 10.45 2.93 3.89
C GLY A 37 10.74 1.42 3.89
N LEU A 38 10.91 0.80 2.72
CA LEU A 38 11.26 -0.61 2.62
C LEU A 38 12.65 -0.95 3.21
N LYS A 39 13.59 0.01 3.31
CA LYS A 39 14.86 -0.22 4.00
C LYS A 39 14.70 -0.35 5.51
N LEU A 40 13.68 0.30 6.09
CA LEU A 40 13.41 0.26 7.53
C LEU A 40 12.81 -1.08 7.98
N VAL A 41 12.16 -1.79 7.07
CA VAL A 41 11.46 -3.05 7.39
C VAL A 41 12.41 -4.19 7.70
N ASN A 42 13.63 -4.17 7.17
CA ASN A 42 14.61 -5.27 7.27
C ASN A 42 14.05 -6.60 6.75
N ILE A 43 13.69 -6.59 5.45
CA ILE A 43 13.09 -7.74 4.74
C ILE A 43 14.10 -8.90 4.68
N GLN A 44 13.62 -10.13 4.94
CA GLN A 44 14.44 -11.34 4.90
C GLN A 44 14.17 -12.16 3.64
N ASP A 45 15.10 -13.02 3.27
CA ASP A 45 14.91 -13.97 2.15
C ASP A 45 13.79 -14.96 2.44
N GLY A 46 13.06 -15.39 1.41
CA GLY A 46 11.97 -16.34 1.51
C GLY A 46 10.65 -15.79 2.07
N TRP A 47 10.55 -14.49 2.34
CA TRP A 47 9.33 -13.90 2.87
C TRP A 47 8.17 -13.96 1.88
N THR A 48 6.98 -14.18 2.43
CA THR A 48 5.69 -14.00 1.73
C THR A 48 5.15 -12.61 2.08
N MET A 49 4.99 -11.76 1.07
CA MET A 49 4.69 -10.33 1.25
C MET A 49 3.45 -9.92 0.49
N LEU A 50 2.69 -8.96 1.00
CA LEU A 50 1.51 -8.37 0.36
C LEU A 50 1.66 -6.86 0.24
N ASP A 51 1.30 -6.30 -0.91
CA ASP A 51 1.12 -4.86 -1.12
C ASP A 51 -0.35 -4.54 -1.37
N ILE A 52 -0.97 -3.76 -0.48
CA ILE A 52 -2.39 -3.38 -0.56
C ILE A 52 -2.51 -2.03 -1.25
N GLY A 53 -3.29 -1.98 -2.34
CA GLY A 53 -3.32 -0.87 -3.28
C GLY A 53 -2.07 -0.88 -4.16
N CYS A 54 -1.74 -2.04 -4.72
CA CYS A 54 -0.48 -2.27 -5.45
C CYS A 54 -0.36 -1.44 -6.75
N GLY A 55 -1.44 -0.82 -7.21
CA GLY A 55 -1.48 0.04 -8.38
C GLY A 55 -0.88 -0.64 -9.60
N GLY A 56 0.10 0.00 -10.23
CA GLY A 56 0.78 -0.56 -11.42
C GLY A 56 1.89 -1.58 -11.14
N GLY A 57 1.98 -2.15 -9.91
CA GLY A 57 2.88 -3.24 -9.56
C GLY A 57 4.35 -2.86 -9.30
N ALA A 58 4.66 -1.57 -9.21
CA ALA A 58 6.05 -1.14 -9.01
C ALA A 58 6.62 -1.49 -7.62
N THR A 59 5.76 -1.50 -6.59
CA THR A 59 6.17 -1.91 -5.24
C THR A 59 6.47 -3.40 -5.21
N LEU A 60 5.71 -4.23 -5.92
CA LEU A 60 5.93 -5.68 -6.02
C LEU A 60 7.34 -5.98 -6.55
N GLN A 61 7.78 -5.29 -7.61
CA GLN A 61 9.15 -5.40 -8.12
C GLN A 61 10.21 -4.98 -7.10
N ARG A 62 9.91 -3.96 -6.28
CA ARG A 62 10.84 -3.50 -5.24
C ARG A 62 10.96 -4.52 -4.10
N LEU A 63 9.89 -5.19 -3.75
CA LEU A 63 9.85 -6.27 -2.76
C LEU A 63 10.64 -7.48 -3.25
N LEU A 64 10.40 -7.95 -4.48
CA LEU A 64 11.15 -9.05 -5.10
C LEU A 64 12.66 -8.82 -5.11
N LYS A 65 13.10 -7.58 -5.42
CA LYS A 65 14.52 -7.24 -5.45
C LYS A 65 15.20 -7.25 -4.06
N ARG A 66 14.42 -7.32 -2.98
CA ARG A 66 14.93 -7.26 -1.60
C ARG A 66 14.91 -8.60 -0.88
N SER A 67 14.34 -9.63 -1.48
CA SER A 67 14.20 -10.95 -0.88
C SER A 67 14.37 -12.01 -1.95
N LYS A 68 15.36 -12.88 -1.80
CA LYS A 68 15.50 -14.07 -2.65
C LYS A 68 14.37 -15.05 -2.31
N ASP A 69 13.91 -15.79 -3.31
CA ASP A 69 12.86 -16.80 -3.15
C ASP A 69 11.55 -16.28 -2.51
N ALA A 70 11.33 -14.97 -2.60
CA ALA A 70 10.12 -14.32 -2.09
C ALA A 70 8.88 -14.70 -2.92
N GLN A 71 7.74 -14.72 -2.24
CA GLN A 71 6.41 -14.67 -2.86
C GLN A 71 5.78 -13.31 -2.56
N VAL A 72 5.38 -12.59 -3.60
CA VAL A 72 4.83 -11.24 -3.47
C VAL A 72 3.42 -11.20 -4.04
N TYR A 73 2.49 -10.76 -3.22
CA TYR A 73 1.08 -10.62 -3.57
C TYR A 73 0.73 -9.14 -3.71
N GLY A 74 -0.08 -8.83 -4.72
CA GLY A 74 -0.66 -7.52 -4.92
C GLY A 74 -2.19 -7.60 -4.85
N ILE A 75 -2.82 -6.65 -4.18
CA ILE A 75 -4.26 -6.48 -4.21
C ILE A 75 -4.60 -5.02 -4.51
N ASP A 76 -5.54 -4.80 -5.42
CA ASP A 76 -6.03 -3.47 -5.77
C ASP A 76 -7.51 -3.54 -6.13
N ILE A 77 -8.27 -2.50 -5.82
CA ILE A 77 -9.69 -2.42 -6.16
C ILE A 77 -9.91 -2.18 -7.66
N SER A 78 -8.94 -1.56 -8.33
CA SER A 78 -8.99 -1.23 -9.75
C SER A 78 -8.55 -2.41 -10.61
N GLU A 79 -9.43 -2.90 -11.47
CA GLU A 79 -9.11 -3.92 -12.47
C GLU A 79 -7.97 -3.48 -13.40
N GLU A 80 -7.93 -2.19 -13.81
CA GLU A 80 -6.86 -1.65 -14.64
C GLU A 80 -5.50 -1.64 -13.93
N SER A 81 -5.49 -1.35 -12.63
CA SER A 81 -4.28 -1.44 -11.79
C SER A 81 -3.75 -2.87 -11.78
N VAL A 82 -4.61 -3.84 -11.49
CA VAL A 82 -4.26 -5.27 -11.47
C VAL A 82 -3.77 -5.76 -12.84
N ALA A 83 -4.49 -5.41 -13.92
CA ALA A 83 -4.07 -5.78 -15.27
C ALA A 83 -2.70 -5.22 -15.64
N LYS A 84 -2.41 -3.98 -15.19
CA LYS A 84 -1.10 -3.37 -15.39
C LYS A 84 -0.02 -4.00 -14.53
N ALA A 85 -0.31 -4.31 -13.26
CA ALA A 85 0.62 -4.99 -12.36
C ALA A 85 1.03 -6.35 -12.93
N LYS A 86 0.07 -7.14 -13.41
CA LYS A 86 0.31 -8.41 -14.11
C LYS A 86 1.23 -8.24 -15.32
N LYS A 87 0.96 -7.24 -16.18
CA LYS A 87 1.79 -6.98 -17.35
C LYS A 87 3.21 -6.55 -16.99
N VAL A 88 3.37 -5.74 -15.95
CA VAL A 88 4.68 -5.24 -15.50
C VAL A 88 5.53 -6.36 -14.90
N ASN A 89 4.89 -7.38 -14.31
CA ASN A 89 5.52 -8.51 -13.64
C ASN A 89 5.37 -9.84 -14.43
N GLU A 90 5.05 -9.81 -15.75
CA GLU A 90 4.66 -10.98 -16.54
C GLU A 90 5.68 -12.12 -16.54
N GLU A 91 6.98 -11.83 -16.46
CA GLU A 91 8.05 -12.84 -16.43
C GLU A 91 8.04 -13.70 -15.15
N VAL A 92 7.53 -13.14 -14.04
CA VAL A 92 7.49 -13.77 -12.71
C VAL A 92 6.05 -13.97 -12.21
N LEU A 93 5.06 -13.65 -13.06
CA LEU A 93 3.65 -13.81 -12.73
C LEU A 93 3.33 -15.29 -12.49
N ASP A 94 2.48 -15.56 -11.50
CA ASP A 94 2.06 -16.90 -11.02
C ASP A 94 3.22 -17.83 -10.61
N LYS A 95 4.43 -17.28 -10.49
CA LYS A 95 5.61 -17.97 -9.94
C LYS A 95 6.06 -17.34 -8.64
N GLN A 96 6.25 -16.04 -8.65
CA GLN A 96 6.69 -15.23 -7.50
C GLN A 96 5.79 -14.01 -7.24
N VAL A 97 4.99 -13.58 -8.24
CA VAL A 97 4.03 -12.47 -8.12
C VAL A 97 2.62 -12.97 -8.38
N PHE A 98 1.68 -12.60 -7.51
CA PHE A 98 0.28 -12.99 -7.56
C PHE A 98 -0.60 -11.76 -7.37
N ASP A 99 -1.21 -11.27 -8.44
CA ASP A 99 -2.03 -10.05 -8.43
C ASP A 99 -3.52 -10.38 -8.48
N THR A 100 -4.27 -9.82 -7.52
CA THR A 100 -5.70 -10.09 -7.33
C THR A 100 -6.48 -8.77 -7.26
N GLN A 101 -7.66 -8.73 -7.89
CA GLN A 101 -8.60 -7.64 -7.65
C GLN A 101 -9.33 -7.87 -6.32
N GLY A 102 -9.37 -6.84 -5.46
CA GLY A 102 -10.04 -6.93 -4.17
C GLY A 102 -9.89 -5.69 -3.31
N SER A 103 -10.54 -5.69 -2.16
CA SER A 103 -10.58 -4.60 -1.21
C SER A 103 -9.65 -4.86 -0.01
N ALA A 104 -9.12 -3.78 0.57
CA ALA A 104 -8.39 -3.82 1.84
C ALA A 104 -9.24 -4.34 3.01
N GLU A 105 -10.56 -4.13 2.95
CA GLU A 105 -11.51 -4.51 4.00
C GLU A 105 -11.85 -6.01 4.00
N LYS A 106 -11.69 -6.69 2.86
CA LYS A 106 -11.94 -8.12 2.72
C LYS A 106 -10.95 -8.74 1.75
N GLN A 107 -9.91 -9.34 2.28
CA GLN A 107 -8.83 -9.90 1.50
C GLN A 107 -9.02 -11.41 1.29
N PRO A 108 -8.83 -11.95 0.06
CA PRO A 108 -9.05 -13.36 -0.24
C PRO A 108 -7.87 -14.24 0.20
N TYR A 109 -7.29 -13.95 1.36
CA TYR A 109 -6.12 -14.67 1.87
C TYR A 109 -6.41 -15.31 3.22
N GLU A 110 -5.69 -16.39 3.50
CA GLU A 110 -5.74 -17.12 4.75
C GLU A 110 -5.16 -16.31 5.92
N ASP A 111 -5.58 -16.66 7.13
CA ASP A 111 -5.02 -16.10 8.36
C ASP A 111 -3.53 -16.44 8.47
N GLY A 112 -2.72 -15.47 8.87
CA GLY A 112 -1.31 -15.71 9.14
C GLY A 112 -0.48 -16.11 7.92
N LYS A 113 -0.81 -15.60 6.74
CA LYS A 113 -0.11 -15.91 5.49
C LYS A 113 1.17 -15.09 5.30
N PHE A 114 1.17 -13.82 5.67
CA PHE A 114 2.21 -12.86 5.26
C PHE A 114 3.20 -12.53 6.38
N ASP A 115 4.46 -12.47 6.02
CA ASP A 115 5.54 -11.96 6.86
C ASP A 115 5.55 -10.42 6.88
N LEU A 116 5.15 -9.81 5.76
CA LEU A 116 5.05 -8.36 5.58
C LEU A 116 3.80 -8.00 4.80
N VAL A 117 3.10 -6.98 5.28
CA VAL A 117 2.08 -6.26 4.49
C VAL A 117 2.56 -4.82 4.32
N THR A 118 2.44 -4.26 3.14
CA THR A 118 2.73 -2.86 2.83
C THR A 118 1.49 -2.14 2.33
N ALA A 119 1.41 -0.84 2.62
CA ALA A 119 0.44 0.09 2.06
C ALA A 119 1.17 1.39 1.71
N VAL A 120 1.32 1.67 0.41
CA VAL A 120 2.08 2.81 -0.08
C VAL A 120 1.14 3.81 -0.72
N GLU A 121 0.96 4.97 -0.09
CA GLU A 121 0.11 6.06 -0.60
C GLU A 121 -1.36 5.62 -0.87
N THR A 122 -1.92 4.75 -0.03
CA THR A 122 -3.24 4.14 -0.28
C THR A 122 -4.20 4.15 0.90
N VAL A 123 -3.72 4.20 2.14
CA VAL A 123 -4.56 4.08 3.36
C VAL A 123 -5.66 5.13 3.45
N TYR A 124 -5.48 6.30 2.86
CA TYR A 124 -6.47 7.38 2.86
C TYR A 124 -7.70 7.10 1.97
N PHE A 125 -7.63 6.07 1.14
CA PHE A 125 -8.75 5.61 0.29
C PHE A 125 -9.44 4.38 0.85
N TRP A 126 -8.94 3.83 1.97
CA TRP A 126 -9.55 2.65 2.53
C TRP A 126 -10.89 3.00 3.17
N PRO A 127 -11.94 2.22 2.89
CA PRO A 127 -13.20 2.37 3.60
C PRO A 127 -12.96 2.13 5.07
N ASN A 128 -13.70 2.27 5.98
CA ASN A 128 -13.56 1.90 7.39
C ASN A 128 -12.15 1.43 7.80
N LEU A 129 -11.21 2.37 7.97
CA LEU A 129 -9.80 2.05 8.25
C LEU A 129 -9.62 1.07 9.44
N PRO A 130 -10.35 1.18 10.58
CA PRO A 130 -10.27 0.21 11.66
C PRO A 130 -10.54 -1.23 11.21
N ASN A 131 -11.57 -1.48 10.40
CA ASN A 131 -11.87 -2.82 9.87
C ASN A 131 -10.75 -3.32 8.93
N CYS A 132 -10.23 -2.44 8.08
CA CYS A 132 -9.10 -2.77 7.20
C CYS A 132 -7.86 -3.15 8.00
N LEU A 133 -7.57 -2.47 9.11
CA LEU A 133 -6.43 -2.79 9.98
C LEU A 133 -6.60 -4.15 10.69
N GLN A 134 -7.83 -4.51 11.10
CA GLN A 134 -8.10 -5.85 11.62
C GLN A 134 -7.87 -6.92 10.54
N GLU A 135 -8.27 -6.66 9.31
CA GLU A 135 -8.07 -7.57 8.18
C GLU A 135 -6.57 -7.72 7.84
N VAL A 136 -5.81 -6.63 7.84
CA VAL A 136 -4.34 -6.67 7.72
C VAL A 136 -3.74 -7.52 8.84
N ARG A 137 -4.19 -7.32 10.08
CA ARG A 137 -3.72 -8.11 11.22
C ARG A 137 -4.07 -9.58 11.09
N ARG A 138 -5.26 -9.92 10.56
CA ARG A 138 -5.68 -11.30 10.33
C ARG A 138 -4.73 -12.03 9.40
N VAL A 139 -4.39 -11.44 8.26
CA VAL A 139 -3.56 -12.08 7.23
C VAL A 139 -2.07 -12.10 7.55
N LEU A 140 -1.60 -11.28 8.49
CA LEU A 140 -0.22 -11.32 8.97
C LEU A 140 0.03 -12.54 9.87
N LYS A 141 1.22 -13.09 9.76
CA LYS A 141 1.77 -14.07 10.75
C LYS A 141 1.98 -13.39 12.11
N SER A 142 2.01 -14.15 13.22
CA SER A 142 2.57 -13.64 14.48
C SER A 142 4.01 -13.19 14.26
N GLY A 143 4.37 -12.01 14.75
CA GLY A 143 5.66 -11.35 14.47
C GLY A 143 5.75 -10.72 13.09
N GLY A 144 4.74 -10.87 12.23
CA GLY A 144 4.67 -10.22 10.92
C GLY A 144 4.54 -8.71 11.03
N LYS A 145 5.01 -7.99 10.04
CA LYS A 145 5.10 -6.52 10.03
C LYS A 145 4.06 -5.91 9.10
N PHE A 146 3.46 -4.81 9.53
CA PHE A 146 2.71 -3.91 8.65
C PHE A 146 3.46 -2.59 8.50
N ALA A 147 3.70 -2.15 7.26
CA ALA A 147 4.40 -0.91 6.95
C ALA A 147 3.53 0.00 6.10
N ILE A 148 3.12 1.13 6.65
CA ILE A 148 2.40 2.20 5.97
C ILE A 148 3.42 3.27 5.54
N MET A 149 3.44 3.63 4.26
CA MET A 149 4.31 4.67 3.70
C MET A 149 3.43 5.77 3.13
N VAL A 150 3.50 6.97 3.69
CA VAL A 150 2.60 8.07 3.35
C VAL A 150 3.32 9.41 3.22
N GLU A 151 2.85 10.23 2.27
CA GLU A 151 3.02 11.67 2.37
C GLU A 151 2.07 12.20 3.45
N VAL A 152 2.61 13.06 4.31
CA VAL A 152 1.82 13.74 5.35
C VAL A 152 0.99 14.81 4.65
N VAL A 153 -0.31 14.61 4.66
CA VAL A 153 -1.28 15.56 4.09
C VAL A 153 -1.96 16.25 5.25
N ASP A 154 -1.79 17.56 5.35
CA ASP A 154 -2.55 18.36 6.32
C ASP A 154 -4.04 18.32 5.98
N GLY A 155 -4.91 18.29 7.00
CA GLY A 155 -6.36 18.14 6.83
C GLY A 155 -7.01 19.19 5.92
N ASP A 156 -6.42 20.40 5.83
CA ASP A 156 -6.84 21.49 4.95
C ASP A 156 -6.09 21.52 3.60
N SER A 157 -5.45 20.43 3.24
CA SER A 157 -4.70 20.38 1.98
C SER A 157 -5.63 20.44 0.76
N MET A 158 -5.10 20.93 -0.34
CA MET A 158 -5.80 20.92 -1.63
C MET A 158 -6.25 19.49 -2.02
N TRP A 159 -5.51 18.47 -1.61
CA TRP A 159 -5.79 17.06 -1.93
C TRP A 159 -7.07 16.55 -1.25
N THR A 160 -7.27 16.83 0.04
CA THR A 160 -8.48 16.43 0.78
C THR A 160 -9.74 17.10 0.26
N ASN A 161 -9.60 18.32 -0.29
CA ASN A 161 -10.72 19.08 -0.85
C ASN A 161 -11.08 18.67 -2.29
N VAL A 162 -10.17 18.04 -3.02
CA VAL A 162 -10.32 17.77 -4.46
C VAL A 162 -10.45 16.30 -4.78
N VAL A 163 -9.85 15.40 -3.98
CA VAL A 163 -9.93 13.95 -4.18
C VAL A 163 -11.09 13.39 -3.38
N GLU A 164 -12.15 13.00 -4.06
CA GLU A 164 -13.34 12.43 -3.45
C GLU A 164 -13.03 11.08 -2.76
N GLY A 165 -13.45 10.94 -1.51
CA GLY A 165 -13.22 9.72 -0.72
C GLY A 165 -11.84 9.63 -0.06
N MET A 166 -11.02 10.66 -0.14
CA MET A 166 -9.74 10.71 0.57
C MET A 166 -9.95 11.22 2.00
N THR A 167 -9.43 10.48 2.97
CA THR A 167 -9.35 10.90 4.38
C THR A 167 -7.89 11.14 4.76
N ALA A 168 -7.55 12.38 5.17
CA ALA A 168 -6.20 12.67 5.67
C ALA A 168 -6.00 12.07 7.06
N TYR A 169 -4.83 11.51 7.28
CA TYR A 169 -4.38 11.01 8.58
C TYR A 169 -2.97 11.51 8.85
N SER A 170 -2.74 12.04 10.04
CA SER A 170 -1.38 12.26 10.53
C SER A 170 -0.69 10.93 10.83
N PRO A 171 0.64 10.86 10.81
CA PRO A 171 1.37 9.66 11.23
C PRO A 171 1.07 9.25 12.67
N GLU A 172 0.78 10.19 13.54
CA GLU A 172 0.41 9.98 14.92
C GLU A 172 -0.98 9.32 15.05
N GLU A 173 -1.97 9.75 14.25
CA GLU A 173 -3.28 9.11 14.19
C GLU A 173 -3.16 7.68 13.64
N LEU A 174 -2.38 7.47 12.56
CA LEU A 174 -2.15 6.12 12.02
C LEU A 174 -1.48 5.21 13.04
N LYS A 175 -0.49 5.73 13.81
CA LYS A 175 0.12 4.98 14.90
C LYS A 175 -0.90 4.58 15.96
N THR A 176 -1.71 5.51 16.42
CA THR A 176 -2.77 5.24 17.41
C THR A 176 -3.75 4.19 16.91
N MET A 177 -4.20 4.31 15.65
CA MET A 177 -5.10 3.33 15.04
C MET A 177 -4.48 1.93 14.92
N LEU A 178 -3.17 1.83 14.65
CA LEU A 178 -2.45 0.57 14.66
C LEU A 178 -2.39 -0.04 16.07
N ASP A 179 -2.07 0.76 17.08
CA ASP A 179 -2.02 0.33 18.48
C ASP A 179 -3.41 -0.16 18.93
N ASP A 180 -4.49 0.56 18.60
CA ASP A 180 -5.88 0.20 18.88
C ASP A 180 -6.31 -1.07 18.14
N ALA A 181 -5.78 -1.32 16.94
CA ALA A 181 -5.99 -2.55 16.19
C ALA A 181 -5.22 -3.76 16.75
N GLY A 182 -4.38 -3.56 17.78
CA GLY A 182 -3.61 -4.60 18.47
C GLY A 182 -2.24 -4.89 17.85
N PHE A 183 -1.70 -3.98 17.05
CA PHE A 183 -0.29 -4.00 16.70
C PHE A 183 0.55 -3.56 17.89
N THR A 184 1.78 -4.04 17.94
CA THR A 184 2.74 -3.74 19.00
C THR A 184 4.02 -3.15 18.40
N GLN A 185 4.86 -2.54 19.24
CA GLN A 185 6.12 -1.93 18.81
C GLN A 185 5.93 -0.98 17.61
N THR A 186 4.84 -0.21 17.64
CA THR A 186 4.51 0.70 16.53
C THR A 186 5.43 1.92 16.55
N GLU A 187 6.18 2.09 15.48
CA GLU A 187 7.17 3.15 15.31
C GLU A 187 6.81 4.07 14.14
N ILE A 188 7.07 5.37 14.31
CA ILE A 188 6.98 6.38 13.25
C ILE A 188 8.40 6.77 12.84
N HIS A 189 8.73 6.59 11.58
CA HIS A 189 9.96 7.08 10.97
C HIS A 189 9.64 8.20 10.00
N ARG A 190 10.44 9.28 10.00
CA ARG A 190 10.25 10.43 9.10
C ARG A 190 11.45 10.60 8.19
N MET A 191 11.19 10.55 6.87
CA MET A 191 12.21 10.84 5.85
C MET A 191 12.42 12.35 5.71
N LYS A 192 11.31 13.09 5.73
CA LYS A 192 11.19 14.55 5.68
C LYS A 192 9.97 14.93 6.52
N PRO A 193 9.75 16.21 6.84
CA PRO A 193 8.51 16.62 7.53
C PRO A 193 7.24 16.14 6.84
N SER A 194 7.25 16.06 5.50
CA SER A 194 6.12 15.65 4.66
C SER A 194 6.03 14.16 4.35
N ASN A 195 6.94 13.31 4.84
CA ASN A 195 6.94 11.89 4.50
C ASN A 195 7.17 11.02 5.73
N ALA A 196 6.35 10.02 5.93
CA ALA A 196 6.49 9.09 7.05
C ALA A 196 6.35 7.63 6.63
N THR A 197 6.97 6.75 7.39
CA THR A 197 6.71 5.32 7.40
C THR A 197 6.33 4.92 8.82
N ILE A 198 5.18 4.27 8.97
CA ILE A 198 4.67 3.75 10.23
C ILE A 198 4.78 2.22 10.15
N ILE A 199 5.45 1.60 11.12
CA ILE A 199 5.64 0.15 11.16
C ILE A 199 5.08 -0.38 12.46
N GLY A 200 4.17 -1.36 12.38
CA GLY A 200 3.64 -2.10 13.52
C GLY A 200 3.88 -3.60 13.36
N ILE A 201 4.00 -4.31 14.46
CA ILE A 201 4.23 -5.76 14.50
C ILE A 201 2.98 -6.44 15.06
N LYS A 202 2.51 -7.52 14.40
CA LYS A 202 1.46 -8.37 14.94
C LYS A 202 2.00 -9.18 16.11
N GLY A 203 1.48 -8.96 17.32
CA GLY A 203 1.75 -9.78 18.48
C GLY A 203 1.17 -11.20 18.40
#